data_1be67a32acd380c4f7952b3557bc7854
#
_entry.id   1be67a32acd380c4f7952b3557bc7854
#
_cell.length_a   1.000
_cell.length_b   1.000
_cell.length_c   1.000
_cell.angle_alpha   90.00
_cell.angle_beta   90.00
_cell.angle_gamma   90.00
#
_symmetry.space_group_name_H-M   'P 1'
#
loop_
_entity.id
_entity.type
_entity.pdbx_description
1 polymer ?
#
loop_
_entity_poly.entity_id
_entity_poly.type
_entity_poly.pdbx_seq_one_letter_code
_entity_poly.pdbx_strand_id
1 'polypeptide(L)'
;MFATCTGIKGRTLGLIGFGNIAQLVLERAKAFDLNVLVYTRTQHAGLEKRLGFQYAASLEDLLKRSDFVSIHTPATADTKNLVNAEFLGHMKPDGILINTSRGTVVNEEHLLAHLDSHPQFWFGTDVFNGEPAGTKEVAFVHPIAQHPRVYGSHHIGASTKQAEAAIGEEAVRIIKKFAASGAVDNENCVNKEQDGSKLHKMTIRHFDRVGVLAHTFATFARFEWNV
;
A
#
# COMPACT_ATOMS: atom_id res chain seq x y z
N MET A 1 24.15 25.53 20.00
CA MET A 1 24.96 24.38 19.52
C MET A 1 24.14 23.71 18.43
N PHE A 2 24.65 23.62 17.21
CA PHE A 2 23.93 22.93 16.14
C PHE A 2 24.10 21.41 16.34
N ALA A 3 22.99 20.67 16.33
CA ALA A 3 23.04 19.22 16.41
C ALA A 3 23.65 18.65 15.11
N THR A 4 24.52 17.67 15.24
CA THR A 4 25.11 16.99 14.09
C THR A 4 24.07 15.99 13.57
N CYS A 5 23.61 16.15 12.33
CA CYS A 5 22.67 15.23 11.68
C CYS A 5 23.41 14.29 10.74
N THR A 6 22.97 13.05 10.65
CA THR A 6 23.47 12.08 9.67
C THR A 6 22.78 12.31 8.34
N GLY A 7 23.56 12.47 7.26
CA GLY A 7 23.01 12.58 5.91
C GLY A 7 22.35 11.28 5.44
N ILE A 8 21.52 11.37 4.39
CA ILE A 8 20.80 10.20 3.85
C ILE A 8 21.57 9.46 2.75
N LYS A 9 22.51 10.14 2.07
CA LYS A 9 23.30 9.57 0.99
C LYS A 9 24.04 8.30 1.43
N GLY A 10 23.94 7.24 0.63
CA GLY A 10 24.57 5.94 0.89
C GLY A 10 23.88 5.07 1.95
N ARG A 11 22.84 5.60 2.64
CA ARG A 11 22.03 4.80 3.55
C ARG A 11 21.10 3.86 2.79
N THR A 12 20.51 2.90 3.48
CA THR A 12 19.68 1.85 2.89
C THR A 12 18.21 2.07 3.20
N LEU A 13 17.38 2.12 2.15
CA LEU A 13 15.93 2.10 2.23
C LEU A 13 15.41 0.69 1.94
N GLY A 14 14.72 0.08 2.88
CA GLY A 14 13.97 -1.16 2.71
C GLY A 14 12.53 -0.88 2.30
N LEU A 15 12.08 -1.46 1.20
CA LEU A 15 10.70 -1.40 0.72
C LEU A 15 10.01 -2.74 0.96
N ILE A 16 8.93 -2.75 1.75
CA ILE A 16 8.11 -3.94 2.00
C ILE A 16 6.86 -3.86 1.11
N GLY A 17 6.79 -4.77 0.12
CA GLY A 17 5.87 -4.68 -1.01
C GLY A 17 6.48 -3.87 -2.18
N PHE A 18 6.15 -4.26 -3.42
CA PHE A 18 6.74 -3.63 -4.61
C PHE A 18 5.70 -3.36 -5.71
N GLY A 19 4.60 -2.72 -5.32
CA GLY A 19 3.58 -2.20 -6.24
C GLY A 19 3.97 -0.85 -6.87
N ASN A 20 3.03 -0.21 -7.55
CA ASN A 20 3.24 1.05 -8.26
C ASN A 20 3.82 2.15 -7.37
N ILE A 21 3.30 2.32 -6.15
CA ILE A 21 3.79 3.35 -5.21
C ILE A 21 5.23 3.08 -4.81
N ALA A 22 5.58 1.83 -4.48
CA ALA A 22 6.95 1.47 -4.10
C ALA A 22 7.96 1.70 -5.23
N GLN A 23 7.57 1.47 -6.49
CA GLN A 23 8.42 1.76 -7.65
C GLN A 23 8.67 3.26 -7.82
N LEU A 24 7.66 4.09 -7.59
CA LEU A 24 7.80 5.55 -7.60
C LEU A 24 8.68 6.06 -6.43
N VAL A 25 8.62 5.39 -5.27
CA VAL A 25 9.52 5.67 -4.14
C VAL A 25 10.95 5.29 -4.48
N LEU A 26 11.17 4.11 -5.08
CA LEU A 26 12.49 3.67 -5.55
C LEU A 26 13.14 4.70 -6.48
N GLU A 27 12.39 5.19 -7.46
CA GLU A 27 12.88 6.20 -8.41
C GLU A 27 13.41 7.45 -7.69
N ARG A 28 12.66 7.93 -6.70
CA ARG A 28 13.02 9.10 -5.89
C ARG A 28 14.17 8.81 -4.93
N ALA A 29 14.18 7.65 -4.31
CA ALA A 29 15.25 7.22 -3.41
C ALA A 29 16.61 7.18 -4.11
N LYS A 30 16.64 6.74 -5.37
CA LYS A 30 17.87 6.75 -6.19
C LYS A 30 18.39 8.17 -6.44
N ALA A 31 17.51 9.14 -6.62
CA ALA A 31 17.92 10.54 -6.79
C ALA A 31 18.57 11.13 -5.53
N PHE A 32 18.37 10.52 -4.37
CA PHE A 32 19.04 10.86 -3.11
C PHE A 32 20.25 9.96 -2.81
N ASP A 33 20.70 9.16 -3.78
CA ASP A 33 21.81 8.20 -3.62
C ASP A 33 21.60 7.18 -2.49
N LEU A 34 20.35 6.77 -2.26
CA LEU A 34 20.03 5.68 -1.33
C LEU A 34 20.26 4.31 -1.97
N ASN A 35 20.75 3.36 -1.19
CA ASN A 35 20.68 1.94 -1.55
C ASN A 35 19.27 1.43 -1.30
N VAL A 36 18.69 0.67 -2.22
CA VAL A 36 17.33 0.17 -2.06
C VAL A 36 17.29 -1.35 -2.00
N LEU A 37 16.68 -1.87 -0.92
CA LEU A 37 16.34 -3.27 -0.73
C LEU A 37 14.82 -3.45 -0.89
N VAL A 38 14.40 -4.53 -1.52
CA VAL A 38 12.98 -4.84 -1.72
C VAL A 38 12.66 -6.22 -1.16
N TYR A 39 11.64 -6.31 -0.34
CA TYR A 39 11.02 -7.56 0.06
C TYR A 39 9.59 -7.63 -0.47
N THR A 40 9.28 -8.65 -1.26
CA THR A 40 7.97 -8.85 -1.87
C THR A 40 7.69 -10.33 -2.08
N ARG A 41 6.41 -10.73 -2.06
CA ARG A 41 6.00 -12.12 -2.30
C ARG A 41 6.36 -12.62 -3.71
N THR A 42 6.22 -11.74 -4.69
CA THR A 42 6.49 -12.08 -6.09
C THR A 42 7.72 -11.33 -6.55
N GLN A 43 8.75 -12.06 -6.93
CA GLN A 43 9.96 -11.52 -7.53
C GLN A 43 9.92 -11.76 -9.04
N HIS A 44 10.31 -10.77 -9.81
CA HIS A 44 10.43 -10.86 -11.26
C HIS A 44 11.90 -10.83 -11.64
N ALA A 45 12.38 -11.90 -12.24
CA ALA A 45 13.78 -12.03 -12.62
C ALA A 45 14.23 -10.88 -13.56
N GLY A 46 15.36 -10.26 -13.23
CA GLY A 46 15.93 -9.16 -14.00
C GLY A 46 15.33 -7.79 -13.72
N LEU A 47 14.23 -7.71 -12.95
CA LEU A 47 13.62 -6.43 -12.57
C LEU A 47 14.56 -5.59 -11.70
N GLU A 48 15.27 -6.24 -10.79
CA GLU A 48 16.26 -5.64 -9.90
C GLU A 48 17.40 -4.97 -10.68
N LYS A 49 17.86 -5.61 -11.74
CA LYS A 49 18.92 -5.05 -12.61
C LYS A 49 18.40 -3.87 -13.43
N ARG A 50 17.18 -4.01 -13.98
CA ARG A 50 16.56 -2.98 -14.81
C ARG A 50 16.26 -1.71 -14.01
N LEU A 51 15.75 -1.84 -12.79
CA LEU A 51 15.35 -0.72 -11.95
C LEU A 51 16.43 -0.28 -10.96
N GLY A 52 17.50 -1.06 -10.75
CA GLY A 52 18.65 -0.71 -9.90
C GLY A 52 18.32 -0.77 -8.41
N PHE A 53 17.87 -1.93 -7.93
CA PHE A 53 17.68 -2.25 -6.53
C PHE A 53 18.17 -3.68 -6.23
N GLN A 54 18.10 -4.14 -4.99
CA GLN A 54 18.39 -5.51 -4.60
C GLN A 54 17.16 -6.15 -3.94
N TYR A 55 16.89 -7.42 -4.25
CA TYR A 55 15.96 -8.19 -3.44
C TYR A 55 16.61 -8.62 -2.13
N ALA A 56 15.91 -8.43 -1.02
CA ALA A 56 16.30 -9.01 0.26
C ALA A 56 16.00 -10.52 0.27
N ALA A 57 16.87 -11.29 0.91
CA ALA A 57 16.71 -12.74 1.02
C ALA A 57 15.51 -13.13 1.90
N SER A 58 15.21 -12.31 2.92
CA SER A 58 14.07 -12.46 3.83
C SER A 58 13.62 -11.08 4.33
N LEU A 59 12.47 -11.05 5.02
CA LEU A 59 12.03 -9.85 5.72
C LEU A 59 13.06 -9.44 6.78
N GLU A 60 13.57 -10.38 7.54
CA GLU A 60 14.61 -10.16 8.56
C GLU A 60 15.90 -9.56 7.94
N ASP A 61 16.35 -10.08 6.78
CA ASP A 61 17.50 -9.52 6.06
C ASP A 61 17.28 -8.07 5.67
N LEU A 62 16.08 -7.73 5.17
CA LEU A 62 15.73 -6.35 4.86
C LEU A 62 15.80 -5.47 6.11
N LEU A 63 15.16 -5.89 7.20
CA LEU A 63 15.05 -5.10 8.43
C LEU A 63 16.42 -4.81 9.05
N LYS A 64 17.29 -5.81 9.14
CA LYS A 64 18.65 -5.66 9.70
C LYS A 64 19.55 -4.73 8.90
N ARG A 65 19.37 -4.69 7.58
CA ARG A 65 20.22 -3.91 6.68
C ARG A 65 19.72 -2.49 6.43
N SER A 66 18.44 -2.22 6.68
CA SER A 66 17.81 -0.95 6.35
C SER A 66 17.97 0.09 7.46
N ASP A 67 18.25 1.32 7.05
CA ASP A 67 18.21 2.51 7.91
C ASP A 67 16.81 3.12 7.92
N PHE A 68 16.13 3.01 6.80
CA PHE A 68 14.73 3.39 6.61
C PHE A 68 13.94 2.18 6.13
N VAL A 69 12.77 1.93 6.69
CA VAL A 69 11.85 0.88 6.23
C VAL A 69 10.52 1.52 5.87
N SER A 70 10.09 1.34 4.64
CA SER A 70 8.81 1.88 4.16
C SER A 70 7.85 0.76 3.74
N ILE A 71 6.62 0.83 4.26
CA ILE A 71 5.59 -0.19 4.07
C ILE A 71 4.68 0.17 2.90
N HIS A 72 4.56 -0.73 1.93
CA HIS A 72 3.76 -0.59 0.72
C HIS A 72 2.89 -1.82 0.45
N THR A 73 2.47 -2.51 1.52
CA THR A 73 1.58 -3.66 1.42
C THR A 73 0.11 -3.25 1.58
N PRO A 74 -0.84 -3.94 0.92
CA PRO A 74 -2.25 -3.76 1.23
C PRO A 74 -2.57 -4.29 2.63
N ALA A 75 -3.67 -3.82 3.22
CA ALA A 75 -4.22 -4.41 4.44
C ALA A 75 -4.99 -5.69 4.09
N THR A 76 -4.47 -6.82 4.52
CA THR A 76 -5.08 -8.15 4.37
C THR A 76 -4.96 -8.91 5.69
N ALA A 77 -5.54 -10.09 5.77
CA ALA A 77 -5.36 -10.95 6.94
C ALA A 77 -3.87 -11.25 7.21
N ASP A 78 -3.08 -11.47 6.15
CA ASP A 78 -1.65 -11.79 6.23
C ASP A 78 -0.77 -10.60 6.62
N THR A 79 -1.23 -9.37 6.39
CA THR A 79 -0.47 -8.14 6.69
C THR A 79 -0.96 -7.41 7.93
N LYS A 80 -2.05 -7.88 8.53
CA LYS A 80 -2.53 -7.34 9.81
C LYS A 80 -1.46 -7.56 10.90
N ASN A 81 -1.09 -6.46 11.59
CA ASN A 81 -0.05 -6.50 12.62
C ASN A 81 1.30 -7.06 12.11
N LEU A 82 1.61 -6.88 10.83
CA LEU A 82 2.91 -7.26 10.26
C LEU A 82 4.06 -6.62 11.06
N VAL A 83 3.91 -5.34 11.41
CA VAL A 83 4.84 -4.65 12.31
C VAL A 83 4.44 -4.99 13.74
N ASN A 84 5.07 -6.02 14.27
CA ASN A 84 4.95 -6.51 15.64
C ASN A 84 6.28 -6.38 16.39
N ALA A 85 6.37 -6.90 17.62
CA ALA A 85 7.59 -6.83 18.42
C ALA A 85 8.78 -7.56 17.78
N GLU A 86 8.56 -8.68 17.10
CA GLU A 86 9.59 -9.43 16.38
C GLU A 86 10.14 -8.63 15.20
N PHE A 87 9.25 -8.08 14.37
CA PHE A 87 9.62 -7.18 13.27
C PHE A 87 10.47 -6.01 13.76
N LEU A 88 10.01 -5.31 14.78
CA LEU A 88 10.71 -4.14 15.35
C LEU A 88 12.06 -4.54 15.96
N GLY A 89 12.14 -5.71 16.59
CA GLY A 89 13.39 -6.25 17.14
C GLY A 89 14.47 -6.56 16.10
N HIS A 90 14.10 -6.73 14.84
CA HIS A 90 15.06 -6.90 13.74
C HIS A 90 15.50 -5.58 13.11
N MET A 91 14.82 -4.47 13.37
CA MET A 91 15.23 -3.16 12.86
C MET A 91 16.43 -2.61 13.62
N LYS A 92 17.17 -1.71 12.97
CA LYS A 92 18.25 -0.97 13.63
C LYS A 92 17.71 -0.11 14.78
N PRO A 93 18.43 0.03 15.90
CA PRO A 93 17.97 0.82 17.06
C PRO A 93 17.76 2.31 16.78
N ASP A 94 18.41 2.83 15.73
CA ASP A 94 18.30 4.19 15.21
C ASP A 94 17.54 4.24 13.87
N GLY A 95 16.80 3.18 13.57
CA GLY A 95 16.04 3.05 12.33
C GLY A 95 14.84 3.99 12.26
N ILE A 96 14.37 4.22 11.05
CA ILE A 96 13.16 4.99 10.79
C ILE A 96 12.15 4.09 10.07
N LEU A 97 11.00 3.86 10.70
CA LEU A 97 9.88 3.15 10.10
C LEU A 97 8.90 4.15 9.48
N ILE A 98 8.42 3.86 8.28
CA ILE A 98 7.47 4.71 7.55
C ILE A 98 6.26 3.86 7.13
N ASN A 99 5.05 4.30 7.49
CA ASN A 99 3.81 3.66 7.07
C ASN A 99 2.87 4.66 6.40
N THR A 100 2.73 4.55 5.10
CA THR A 100 1.74 5.29 4.29
C THR A 100 0.75 4.34 3.61
N SER A 101 0.64 3.11 4.12
CA SER A 101 -0.27 2.09 3.58
C SER A 101 -1.60 2.06 4.33
N ARG A 102 -1.67 1.35 5.44
CA ARG A 102 -2.87 1.26 6.31
C ARG A 102 -2.44 1.12 7.78
N GLY A 103 -3.20 1.72 8.71
CA GLY A 103 -2.91 1.66 10.15
C GLY A 103 -2.87 0.23 10.69
N THR A 104 -3.80 -0.63 10.27
CA THR A 104 -3.92 -2.02 10.73
C THR A 104 -2.72 -2.92 10.44
N VAL A 105 -1.78 -2.48 9.61
CA VAL A 105 -0.51 -3.19 9.35
C VAL A 105 0.44 -3.11 10.54
N VAL A 106 0.27 -2.10 11.40
CA VAL A 106 1.11 -1.84 12.56
C VAL A 106 0.38 -2.26 13.84
N ASN A 107 1.04 -3.06 14.68
CA ASN A 107 0.64 -3.24 16.07
C ASN A 107 1.18 -2.04 16.87
N GLU A 108 0.29 -1.11 17.19
CA GLU A 108 0.67 0.17 17.78
C GLU A 108 1.13 0.04 19.23
N GLU A 109 0.66 -0.97 19.98
CA GLU A 109 1.14 -1.24 21.35
C GLU A 109 2.61 -1.67 21.31
N HIS A 110 2.96 -2.60 20.42
CA HIS A 110 4.34 -3.03 20.23
C HIS A 110 5.24 -1.89 19.73
N LEU A 111 4.72 -1.04 18.85
CA LEU A 111 5.47 0.10 18.34
C LEU A 111 5.71 1.16 19.44
N LEU A 112 4.73 1.46 20.28
CA LEU A 112 4.91 2.37 21.42
C LEU A 112 5.97 1.85 22.38
N ALA A 113 5.89 0.58 22.78
CA ALA A 113 6.89 -0.05 23.66
C ALA A 113 8.30 -0.01 23.02
N HIS A 114 8.40 -0.20 21.72
CA HIS A 114 9.67 -0.11 21.00
C HIS A 114 10.21 1.32 20.98
N LEU A 115 9.37 2.30 20.69
CA LEU A 115 9.74 3.72 20.72
C LEU A 115 10.24 4.13 22.12
N ASP A 116 9.56 3.72 23.19
CA ASP A 116 9.96 4.02 24.56
C ASP A 116 11.33 3.45 24.91
N SER A 117 11.64 2.25 24.43
CA SER A 117 12.91 1.55 24.72
C SER A 117 14.07 1.92 23.78
N HIS A 118 13.79 2.54 22.62
CA HIS A 118 14.80 2.91 21.61
C HIS A 118 14.77 4.41 21.31
N PRO A 119 15.49 5.24 22.06
CA PRO A 119 15.39 6.70 21.99
C PRO A 119 15.86 7.33 20.68
N GLN A 120 16.50 6.56 19.82
CA GLN A 120 16.94 7.02 18.48
C GLN A 120 16.05 6.52 17.35
N PHE A 121 15.05 5.68 17.65
CA PHE A 121 14.11 5.17 16.66
C PHE A 121 13.00 6.18 16.37
N TRP A 122 12.59 6.29 15.10
CA TRP A 122 11.55 7.22 14.66
C TRP A 122 10.48 6.51 13.86
N PHE A 123 9.28 7.03 13.94
CA PHE A 123 8.15 6.56 13.15
C PHE A 123 7.49 7.69 12.38
N GLY A 124 7.34 7.51 11.06
CA GLY A 124 6.57 8.40 10.18
C GLY A 124 5.30 7.71 9.69
N THR A 125 4.14 8.35 9.79
CA THR A 125 2.89 7.74 9.34
C THR A 125 1.90 8.76 8.80
N ASP A 126 1.14 8.34 7.79
CA ASP A 126 -0.03 9.08 7.28
C ASP A 126 -1.35 8.41 7.72
N VAL A 127 -1.26 7.22 8.36
CA VAL A 127 -2.40 6.35 8.64
C VAL A 127 -2.34 5.77 10.04
N PHE A 128 -3.48 5.65 10.72
CA PHE A 128 -3.60 5.17 12.09
C PHE A 128 -4.64 4.07 12.22
N ASN A 129 -4.57 3.28 13.29
CA ASN A 129 -5.65 2.35 13.61
C ASN A 129 -6.87 3.13 14.10
N GLY A 130 -8.07 2.66 13.73
CA GLY A 130 -9.30 3.26 14.22
C GLY A 130 -9.59 4.66 13.71
N GLU A 131 -9.02 5.04 12.56
CA GLU A 131 -9.38 6.30 11.90
C GLU A 131 -10.89 6.43 11.72
N PRO A 132 -11.48 7.61 11.98
CA PRO A 132 -12.89 7.82 11.76
C PRO A 132 -13.24 7.68 10.28
N ALA A 133 -14.28 6.90 9.99
CA ALA A 133 -14.78 6.76 8.62
C ALA A 133 -15.58 8.01 8.22
N GLY A 134 -15.34 8.54 7.03
CA GLY A 134 -16.12 9.60 6.40
C GLY A 134 -15.43 10.97 6.33
N THR A 135 -16.14 11.94 5.74
CA THR A 135 -15.63 13.30 5.43
C THR A 135 -15.91 14.34 6.52
N LYS A 136 -16.43 13.94 7.67
CA LYS A 136 -16.73 14.88 8.75
C LYS A 136 -15.45 15.20 9.52
N GLU A 137 -15.22 16.48 9.77
CA GLU A 137 -14.22 16.92 10.72
C GLU A 137 -14.55 16.36 12.11
N VAL A 138 -13.80 15.38 12.54
CA VAL A 138 -13.89 14.80 13.87
C VAL A 138 -12.54 14.99 14.55
N ALA A 139 -12.54 15.51 15.77
CA ALA A 139 -11.34 15.55 16.57
C ALA A 139 -10.85 14.09 16.80
N PHE A 140 -9.73 13.73 16.19
CA PHE A 140 -9.11 12.43 16.32
C PHE A 140 -7.82 12.57 17.12
N VAL A 141 -7.87 12.14 18.37
CA VAL A 141 -6.69 12.11 19.25
C VAL A 141 -6.22 10.66 19.33
N HIS A 142 -5.03 10.41 18.85
CA HIS A 142 -4.48 9.06 18.82
C HIS A 142 -3.22 8.98 19.69
N PRO A 143 -3.09 7.99 20.61
CA PRO A 143 -1.96 7.90 21.54
C PRO A 143 -0.61 7.91 20.84
N ILE A 144 -0.46 7.15 19.74
CA ILE A 144 0.80 7.07 18.99
C ILE A 144 1.18 8.41 18.36
N ALA A 145 0.20 9.21 17.92
CA ALA A 145 0.45 10.53 17.33
C ALA A 145 0.97 11.56 18.34
N GLN A 146 0.80 11.30 19.64
CA GLN A 146 1.30 12.18 20.70
C GLN A 146 2.74 11.85 21.11
N HIS A 147 3.29 10.74 20.65
CA HIS A 147 4.66 10.35 20.98
C HIS A 147 5.67 11.28 20.31
N PRO A 148 6.68 11.81 21.04
CA PRO A 148 7.60 12.85 20.53
C PRO A 148 8.47 12.43 19.35
N ARG A 149 8.60 11.14 19.09
CA ARG A 149 9.34 10.58 17.94
C ARG A 149 8.43 10.00 16.86
N VAL A 150 7.18 10.44 16.83
CA VAL A 150 6.23 10.10 15.76
C VAL A 150 5.89 11.35 14.97
N TYR A 151 6.10 11.29 13.67
CA TYR A 151 5.64 12.30 12.72
C TYR A 151 4.42 11.78 12.00
N GLY A 152 3.27 12.36 12.25
CA GLY A 152 2.00 11.96 11.66
C GLY A 152 1.39 13.02 10.75
N SER A 153 0.76 12.59 9.67
CA SER A 153 -0.21 13.37 8.91
C SER A 153 -1.57 12.68 8.97
N HIS A 154 -2.62 13.36 8.57
CA HIS A 154 -4.00 12.91 8.80
C HIS A 154 -4.63 12.25 7.56
N HIS A 155 -3.96 11.25 7.02
CA HIS A 155 -4.38 10.46 5.86
C HIS A 155 -4.60 11.32 4.60
N ILE A 156 -3.62 12.15 4.29
CA ILE A 156 -3.69 13.12 3.20
C ILE A 156 -2.87 12.75 1.95
N GLY A 157 -2.24 11.59 1.95
CA GLY A 157 -1.35 11.17 0.86
C GLY A 157 -1.99 11.18 -0.53
N ALA A 158 -3.30 10.91 -0.62
CA ALA A 158 -4.08 10.98 -1.85
C ALA A 158 -5.05 12.19 -1.89
N SER A 159 -5.09 13.03 -0.87
CA SER A 159 -6.05 14.14 -0.74
C SER A 159 -5.49 15.45 -1.31
N THR A 160 -4.99 15.41 -2.53
CA THR A 160 -4.53 16.60 -3.25
C THR A 160 -5.39 16.84 -4.49
N LYS A 161 -5.53 18.10 -4.91
CA LYS A 161 -6.27 18.44 -6.12
C LYS A 161 -5.77 17.69 -7.37
N GLN A 162 -4.46 17.47 -7.45
CA GLN A 162 -3.85 16.72 -8.54
C GLN A 162 -4.21 15.23 -8.48
N ALA A 163 -4.23 14.62 -7.30
CA ALA A 163 -4.63 13.21 -7.13
C ALA A 163 -6.11 13.03 -7.45
N GLU A 164 -6.99 13.92 -6.96
CA GLU A 164 -8.42 13.91 -7.28
C GLU A 164 -8.68 14.03 -8.78
N ALA A 165 -8.01 14.95 -9.46
CA ALA A 165 -8.12 15.11 -10.90
C ALA A 165 -7.65 13.84 -11.65
N ALA A 166 -6.50 13.29 -11.28
CA ALA A 166 -5.96 12.07 -11.89
C ALA A 166 -6.88 10.85 -11.66
N ILE A 167 -7.47 10.70 -10.47
CA ILE A 167 -8.46 9.65 -10.18
C ILE A 167 -9.69 9.82 -11.07
N GLY A 168 -10.20 11.06 -11.21
CA GLY A 168 -11.35 11.36 -12.07
C GLY A 168 -11.07 11.04 -13.54
N GLU A 169 -9.91 11.45 -14.06
CA GLU A 169 -9.50 11.18 -15.44
C GLU A 169 -9.37 9.68 -15.71
N GLU A 170 -8.75 8.94 -14.79
CA GLU A 170 -8.59 7.49 -14.93
C GLU A 170 -9.94 6.76 -14.86
N ALA A 171 -10.84 7.15 -13.96
CA ALA A 171 -12.19 6.60 -13.90
C ALA A 171 -12.95 6.80 -15.22
N VAL A 172 -12.89 8.01 -15.78
CA VAL A 172 -13.50 8.33 -17.09
C VAL A 172 -12.85 7.50 -18.21
N ARG A 173 -11.51 7.35 -18.20
CA ARG A 173 -10.79 6.53 -19.19
C ARG A 173 -11.27 5.08 -19.16
N ILE A 174 -11.37 4.49 -17.96
CA ILE A 174 -11.85 3.11 -17.78
C ILE A 174 -13.28 2.96 -18.30
N ILE A 175 -14.18 3.86 -17.92
CA ILE A 175 -15.57 3.84 -18.37
C ILE A 175 -15.67 3.94 -19.89
N LYS A 176 -14.96 4.88 -20.51
CA LYS A 176 -14.93 5.05 -21.97
C LYS A 176 -14.42 3.79 -22.68
N LYS A 177 -13.34 3.18 -22.17
CA LYS A 177 -12.79 1.96 -22.74
C LYS A 177 -13.75 0.78 -22.59
N PHE A 178 -14.36 0.63 -21.43
CA PHE A 178 -15.38 -0.39 -21.21
C PHE A 178 -16.59 -0.20 -22.13
N ALA A 179 -17.07 1.02 -22.30
CA ALA A 179 -18.18 1.31 -23.19
C ALA A 179 -17.87 1.00 -24.67
N ALA A 180 -16.63 1.20 -25.09
CA ALA A 180 -16.19 0.97 -26.46
C ALA A 180 -15.90 -0.52 -26.76
N SER A 181 -15.30 -1.26 -25.83
CA SER A 181 -14.77 -2.61 -26.08
C SER A 181 -15.36 -3.70 -25.19
N GLY A 182 -16.09 -3.34 -24.13
CA GLY A 182 -16.50 -4.28 -23.07
C GLY A 182 -15.34 -4.81 -22.21
N ALA A 183 -14.12 -4.34 -22.43
CA ALA A 183 -12.93 -4.77 -21.69
C ALA A 183 -12.59 -3.77 -20.58
N VAL A 184 -12.17 -4.30 -19.44
CA VAL A 184 -11.59 -3.50 -18.35
C VAL A 184 -10.08 -3.57 -18.48
N ASP A 185 -9.43 -2.41 -18.60
CA ASP A 185 -8.00 -2.28 -18.85
C ASP A 185 -7.32 -1.61 -17.67
N ASN A 186 -7.58 -2.13 -16.49
CA ASN A 186 -6.92 -1.68 -15.28
C ASN A 186 -6.76 -2.86 -14.33
N GLU A 187 -5.53 -3.16 -13.94
CA GLU A 187 -5.18 -4.26 -13.03
C GLU A 187 -5.83 -4.14 -11.64
N ASN A 188 -6.24 -2.92 -11.26
CA ASN A 188 -6.91 -2.65 -9.99
C ASN A 188 -8.44 -2.74 -10.09
N CYS A 189 -9.00 -2.83 -11.29
CA CYS A 189 -10.42 -3.10 -11.44
C CYS A 189 -10.69 -4.57 -11.17
N VAL A 190 -11.69 -4.81 -10.34
CA VAL A 190 -12.05 -6.16 -9.87
C VAL A 190 -12.69 -6.96 -11.00
N ASN A 191 -11.90 -7.50 -11.86
CA ASN A 191 -12.16 -8.72 -12.59
C ASN A 191 -10.84 -9.50 -12.60
N LYS A 192 -10.33 -9.77 -11.40
CA LYS A 192 -9.33 -10.81 -11.28
C LYS A 192 -10.02 -12.06 -11.78
N GLU A 193 -9.55 -12.56 -12.91
CA GLU A 193 -9.80 -13.92 -13.34
C GLU A 193 -9.50 -14.80 -12.13
N GLN A 194 -10.53 -15.22 -11.45
CA GLN A 194 -10.42 -16.43 -10.66
C GLN A 194 -10.05 -17.48 -11.68
N ASP A 195 -9.02 -18.25 -11.39
CA ASP A 195 -8.46 -19.34 -12.19
C ASP A 195 -9.48 -19.87 -13.22
N GLY A 196 -9.31 -19.36 -14.45
CA GLY A 196 -10.40 -19.32 -15.45
C GLY A 196 -10.61 -20.59 -16.22
N SER A 197 -10.19 -21.76 -15.74
CA SER A 197 -10.43 -23.02 -16.42
C SER A 197 -11.89 -23.47 -16.43
N LYS A 198 -12.79 -22.78 -15.71
CA LYS A 198 -14.22 -23.13 -15.59
C LYS A 198 -15.20 -21.94 -15.67
N LEU A 199 -14.76 -20.74 -15.97
CA LEU A 199 -15.63 -19.56 -16.01
C LEU A 199 -15.70 -19.00 -17.43
N HIS A 200 -16.91 -18.85 -17.93
CA HIS A 200 -17.18 -18.12 -19.17
C HIS A 200 -17.56 -16.69 -18.84
N LYS A 201 -16.83 -15.70 -19.41
CA LYS A 201 -17.19 -14.29 -19.27
C LYS A 201 -18.26 -13.91 -20.29
N MET A 202 -19.39 -13.45 -19.82
CA MET A 202 -20.45 -12.87 -20.66
C MET A 202 -20.61 -11.39 -20.32
N THR A 203 -20.57 -10.52 -21.33
CA THR A 203 -20.87 -9.10 -21.18
C THR A 203 -22.22 -8.81 -21.79
N ILE A 204 -23.19 -8.37 -20.96
CA ILE A 204 -24.52 -8.03 -21.41
C ILE A 204 -24.68 -6.51 -21.40
N ARG A 205 -24.97 -5.93 -22.56
CA ARG A 205 -25.32 -4.51 -22.70
C ARG A 205 -26.85 -4.42 -22.76
N HIS A 206 -27.42 -3.60 -21.90
CA HIS A 206 -28.86 -3.38 -21.88
C HIS A 206 -29.18 -1.91 -21.66
N PHE A 207 -30.40 -1.52 -22.07
CA PHE A 207 -30.94 -0.23 -21.69
C PHE A 207 -31.35 -0.25 -20.21
N ASP A 208 -31.10 0.84 -19.50
CA ASP A 208 -31.52 0.97 -18.10
C ASP A 208 -33.04 1.12 -18.04
N ARG A 209 -33.71 -0.02 -17.84
CA ARG A 209 -35.16 -0.14 -17.67
C ARG A 209 -35.47 -1.04 -16.51
N VAL A 210 -36.54 -0.72 -15.79
CA VAL A 210 -37.03 -1.55 -14.68
C VAL A 210 -37.29 -2.98 -15.16
N GLY A 211 -36.75 -3.95 -14.44
CA GLY A 211 -36.97 -5.39 -14.70
C GLY A 211 -35.98 -6.06 -15.64
N VAL A 212 -35.11 -5.32 -16.37
CA VAL A 212 -34.15 -5.94 -17.30
C VAL A 212 -33.19 -6.89 -16.59
N LEU A 213 -32.59 -6.48 -15.48
CA LEU A 213 -31.70 -7.35 -14.71
C LEU A 213 -32.42 -8.56 -14.15
N ALA A 214 -33.64 -8.39 -13.63
CA ALA A 214 -34.47 -9.49 -13.13
C ALA A 214 -34.76 -10.53 -14.23
N HIS A 215 -35.09 -10.06 -15.44
CA HIS A 215 -35.31 -10.94 -16.59
C HIS A 215 -34.05 -11.67 -17.02
N THR A 216 -32.89 -10.98 -17.01
CA THR A 216 -31.60 -11.56 -17.35
C THR A 216 -31.23 -12.66 -16.38
N PHE A 217 -31.32 -12.42 -15.08
CA PHE A 217 -31.03 -13.44 -14.05
C PHE A 217 -32.02 -14.60 -14.08
N ALA A 218 -33.31 -14.34 -14.32
CA ALA A 218 -34.29 -15.40 -14.51
C ALA A 218 -33.98 -16.28 -15.72
N THR A 219 -33.44 -15.72 -16.77
CA THR A 219 -33.00 -16.49 -17.95
C THR A 219 -31.80 -17.37 -17.59
N PHE A 220 -30.82 -16.89 -16.86
CA PHE A 220 -29.70 -17.72 -16.41
C PHE A 220 -30.12 -18.86 -15.51
N ALA A 221 -31.04 -18.59 -14.56
CA ALA A 221 -31.59 -19.62 -13.68
C ALA A 221 -32.30 -20.75 -14.47
N ARG A 222 -32.97 -20.44 -15.60
CA ARG A 222 -33.60 -21.48 -16.46
C ARG A 222 -32.59 -22.41 -17.11
N PHE A 223 -31.34 -21.94 -17.29
CA PHE A 223 -30.26 -22.75 -17.85
C PHE A 223 -29.32 -23.32 -16.77
N GLU A 224 -29.70 -23.21 -15.50
CA GLU A 224 -28.91 -23.65 -14.35
C GLU A 224 -27.52 -23.00 -14.28
N TRP A 225 -27.38 -21.81 -14.86
CA TRP A 225 -26.13 -21.07 -14.81
C TRP A 225 -26.00 -20.30 -13.49
N ASN A 226 -24.95 -20.59 -12.76
CA ASN A 226 -24.59 -19.84 -11.57
C ASN A 226 -23.80 -18.58 -11.97
N VAL A 227 -24.27 -17.40 -11.54
CA VAL A 227 -23.76 -16.07 -11.93
C VAL A 227 -23.24 -15.34 -10.70
#